data_8d48fd01a746b1aeeeb78d044bafe735
#
_entry.id   8d48fd01a746b1aeeeb78d044bafe735
#
_cell.length_a   1.000
_cell.length_b   1.000
_cell.length_c   1.000
_cell.angle_alpha   90.00
_cell.angle_beta   90.00
_cell.angle_gamma   90.00
#
_symmetry.space_group_name_H-M   'P 1'
#
loop_
_entity.id
_entity.type
_entity.pdbx_description
1 polymer ?
#
loop_
_entity_poly.entity_id
_entity_poly.type
_entity_poly.pdbx_seq_one_letter_code
_entity_poly.pdbx_strand_id
1 'polypeptide(L)'
;VYVSETDSQAEDELYEFLIDTRKHMMEIRSELNPNDFKPLPETLNAWTDPAVSHEEGARMAMETGSLYGCTKKVKEQVAELKELGVCHLLCQTGFGAMDMQQNISSMRRFGEEVIPSFS
;
A
#
# COMPACT_ATOMS: atom_id res chain seq x y z
N VAL A 1 1.09 -2.19 -4.31
CA VAL A 1 -0.02 -2.58 -5.21
C VAL A 1 -0.76 -3.77 -4.66
N TYR A 2 -2.10 -3.73 -4.65
CA TYR A 2 -2.94 -4.83 -4.24
C TYR A 2 -4.15 -4.99 -5.18
N VAL A 3 -4.28 -6.15 -5.81
CA VAL A 3 -5.36 -6.45 -6.76
C VAL A 3 -6.19 -7.61 -6.26
N SER A 4 -7.50 -7.39 -6.08
CA SER A 4 -8.46 -8.40 -5.64
C SER A 4 -9.61 -8.57 -6.65
N GLU A 5 -10.62 -9.35 -6.31
CA GLU A 5 -11.76 -9.60 -7.21
C GLU A 5 -12.68 -8.39 -7.32
N THR A 6 -12.87 -7.67 -6.22
CA THR A 6 -13.69 -6.47 -6.16
C THR A 6 -12.94 -5.31 -5.49
N ASP A 7 -13.38 -4.08 -5.74
CA ASP A 7 -12.81 -2.89 -5.11
C ASP A 7 -13.00 -2.91 -3.60
N SER A 8 -14.19 -3.30 -3.12
CA SER A 8 -14.49 -3.38 -1.69
C SER A 8 -13.60 -4.41 -0.98
N GLN A 9 -13.44 -5.59 -1.58
CA GLN A 9 -12.56 -6.61 -1.01
C GLN A 9 -11.12 -6.14 -0.95
N ALA A 10 -10.62 -5.50 -2.02
CA ALA A 10 -9.26 -4.96 -2.03
C ALA A 10 -9.07 -3.86 -0.97
N GLU A 11 -10.06 -3.01 -0.77
CA GLU A 11 -10.04 -1.96 0.23
C GLU A 11 -9.98 -2.53 1.65
N ASP A 12 -10.88 -3.43 1.99
CA ASP A 12 -10.97 -4.05 3.31
C ASP A 12 -9.68 -4.82 3.66
N GLU A 13 -9.21 -5.67 2.74
CA GLU A 13 -8.01 -6.49 2.95
C GLU A 13 -6.75 -5.62 3.06
N LEU A 14 -6.55 -4.65 2.17
CA LEU A 14 -5.39 -3.77 2.21
C LEU A 14 -5.38 -2.90 3.48
N TYR A 15 -6.53 -2.41 3.89
CA TYR A 15 -6.67 -1.61 5.12
C TYR A 15 -6.20 -2.37 6.35
N GLU A 16 -6.65 -3.61 6.52
CA GLU A 16 -6.22 -4.46 7.63
C GLU A 16 -4.71 -4.75 7.59
N PHE A 17 -4.17 -5.06 6.42
CA PHE A 17 -2.73 -5.31 6.27
C PHE A 17 -1.89 -4.07 6.56
N LEU A 18 -2.35 -2.89 6.20
CA LEU A 18 -1.63 -1.65 6.46
C LEU A 18 -1.67 -1.27 7.94
N ILE A 19 -2.78 -1.50 8.64
CA ILE A 19 -2.86 -1.33 10.09
C ILE A 19 -1.84 -2.23 10.79
N ASP A 20 -1.83 -3.51 10.44
CA ASP A 20 -0.94 -4.49 11.05
C ASP A 20 0.54 -4.19 10.74
N THR A 21 0.85 -3.86 9.49
CA THR A 21 2.19 -3.43 9.09
C THR A 21 2.65 -2.23 9.89
N ARG A 22 1.80 -1.22 10.03
CA ARG A 22 2.13 -0.01 10.78
C ARG A 22 2.37 -0.28 12.26
N LYS A 23 1.51 -1.10 12.90
CA LYS A 23 1.71 -1.53 14.29
C LYS A 23 3.09 -2.15 14.48
N HIS A 24 3.39 -3.14 13.67
CA HIS A 24 4.65 -3.88 13.75
C HIS A 24 5.87 -2.98 13.50
N MET A 25 5.82 -2.12 12.49
CA MET A 25 6.90 -1.16 12.21
C MET A 25 7.11 -0.16 13.35
N MET A 26 6.03 0.32 13.96
CA MET A 26 6.11 1.26 15.08
C MET A 26 6.71 0.60 16.34
N GLU A 27 6.33 -0.65 16.62
CA GLU A 27 6.92 -1.44 17.71
C GLU A 27 8.42 -1.63 17.51
N ILE A 28 8.85 -2.13 16.36
CA ILE A 28 10.27 -2.33 16.05
C ILE A 28 11.06 -1.02 16.17
N ARG A 29 10.54 0.07 15.63
CA ARG A 29 11.22 1.38 15.70
C ARG A 29 11.33 1.89 17.12
N SER A 30 10.30 1.71 17.95
CA SER A 30 10.33 2.13 19.35
C SER A 30 11.37 1.35 20.19
N GLU A 31 11.56 0.08 19.86
CA GLU A 31 12.55 -0.77 20.51
C GLU A 31 13.98 -0.47 20.05
N LEU A 32 14.19 -0.32 18.74
CA LEU A 32 15.53 -0.14 18.19
C LEU A 32 16.06 1.28 18.30
N ASN A 33 15.18 2.27 18.31
CA ASN A 33 15.61 3.67 18.30
C ASN A 33 14.60 4.61 19.00
N PRO A 34 14.43 4.49 20.32
CA PRO A 34 13.43 5.25 21.08
C PRO A 34 13.61 6.77 21.02
N ASN A 35 14.81 7.25 20.61
CA ASN A 35 15.13 8.68 20.51
C ASN A 35 15.03 9.25 19.08
N ASP A 36 14.78 8.43 18.08
CA ASP A 36 14.81 8.85 16.65
C ASP A 36 13.44 9.15 16.06
N PHE A 37 12.40 9.19 16.87
CA PHE A 37 11.09 9.68 16.45
C PHE A 37 11.10 11.21 16.30
N LYS A 38 11.97 11.73 15.46
CA LYS A 38 11.83 13.09 15.01
C LYS A 38 10.68 13.14 14.00
N PRO A 39 9.72 14.07 14.15
CA PRO A 39 8.68 14.23 13.16
C PRO A 39 9.30 14.53 11.81
N LEU A 40 9.02 13.67 10.83
CA LEU A 40 9.31 13.95 9.44
C LEU A 40 8.46 15.12 8.94
N PRO A 41 8.84 15.80 7.85
CA PRO A 41 8.00 16.84 7.25
C PRO A 41 6.55 16.34 7.06
N GLU A 42 5.58 17.21 7.20
CA GLU A 42 4.14 16.89 7.22
C GLU A 42 3.67 15.93 6.11
N THR A 43 4.31 15.95 4.96
CA THR A 43 4.00 15.08 3.82
C THR A 43 4.35 13.60 4.01
N LEU A 44 5.18 13.27 5.00
CA LEU A 44 5.62 11.90 5.31
C LEU A 44 5.15 11.43 6.69
N ASN A 45 4.46 12.28 7.44
CA ASN A 45 4.15 12.07 8.85
C ASN A 45 3.11 11.00 9.12
N ALA A 46 2.15 10.80 8.22
CA ALA A 46 1.02 9.92 8.48
C ALA A 46 1.43 8.49 8.83
N TRP A 47 2.44 7.99 8.16
CA TRP A 47 2.90 6.62 8.36
C TRP A 47 3.78 6.43 9.60
N THR A 48 4.51 7.46 9.99
CA THR A 48 5.54 7.37 11.04
C THR A 48 5.26 8.20 12.28
N ASP A 49 4.25 9.06 12.27
CA ASP A 49 3.89 9.91 13.40
C ASP A 49 3.18 9.10 14.50
N PRO A 50 3.75 9.00 15.71
CA PRO A 50 3.09 8.32 16.82
C PRO A 50 1.80 9.00 17.30
N ALA A 51 1.57 10.26 16.96
CA ALA A 51 0.34 10.98 17.27
C ALA A 51 -0.84 10.60 16.35
N VAL A 52 -0.57 9.99 15.19
CA VAL A 52 -1.58 9.51 14.24
C VAL A 52 -1.97 8.08 14.60
N SER A 53 -3.27 7.78 14.67
CA SER A 53 -3.74 6.42 14.92
C SER A 53 -3.31 5.46 13.81
N HIS A 54 -3.30 4.15 14.09
CA HIS A 54 -2.96 3.15 13.08
C HIS A 54 -3.97 3.14 11.94
N GLU A 55 -5.24 3.33 12.28
CA GLU A 55 -6.37 3.39 11.35
C GLU A 55 -6.25 4.59 10.41
N GLU A 56 -5.97 5.76 10.95
CA GLU A 56 -5.79 6.98 10.17
C GLU A 56 -4.53 6.90 9.28
N GLY A 57 -3.42 6.41 9.82
CA GLY A 57 -2.19 6.19 9.06
C GLY A 57 -2.38 5.21 7.90
N ALA A 58 -3.15 4.12 8.10
CA ALA A 58 -3.48 3.17 7.05
C ALA A 58 -4.33 3.82 5.95
N ARG A 59 -5.37 4.59 6.30
CA ARG A 59 -6.20 5.31 5.31
C ARG A 59 -5.39 6.30 4.48
N MET A 60 -4.54 7.07 5.12
CA MET A 60 -3.67 8.01 4.42
C MET A 60 -2.70 7.31 3.46
N ALA A 61 -2.13 6.15 3.86
CA ALA A 61 -1.27 5.35 2.98
C ALA A 61 -2.04 4.78 1.79
N MET A 62 -3.30 4.41 1.97
CA MET A 62 -4.17 3.96 0.87
C MET A 62 -4.43 5.09 -0.13
N GLU A 63 -4.76 6.29 0.36
CA GLU A 63 -5.10 7.45 -0.46
C GLU A 63 -3.90 8.03 -1.23
N THR A 64 -2.72 8.03 -0.60
CA THR A 64 -1.56 8.78 -1.13
C THR A 64 -0.49 7.89 -1.77
N GLY A 65 -0.45 6.61 -1.47
CA GLY A 65 0.66 5.75 -1.87
C GLY A 65 0.30 4.35 -2.35
N SER A 66 -0.97 4.04 -2.50
CA SER A 66 -1.41 2.70 -2.85
C SER A 66 -2.18 2.65 -4.16
N LEU A 67 -1.86 1.65 -4.98
CA LEU A 67 -2.69 1.25 -6.12
C LEU A 67 -3.45 0.00 -5.69
N TYR A 68 -4.77 0.06 -5.61
CA TYR A 68 -5.57 -1.06 -5.13
C TYR A 68 -6.99 -1.05 -5.71
N GLY A 69 -7.54 -2.22 -5.80
CA GLY A 69 -8.89 -2.43 -6.31
C GLY A 69 -9.01 -3.71 -7.14
N CYS A 70 -10.08 -3.82 -7.89
CA CYS A 70 -10.19 -4.82 -8.95
C CYS A 70 -9.25 -4.48 -10.11
N THR A 71 -9.02 -5.42 -11.00
CA THR A 71 -8.15 -5.25 -12.18
C THR A 71 -8.46 -3.97 -12.97
N LYS A 72 -9.74 -3.66 -13.18
CA LYS A 72 -10.15 -2.47 -13.93
C LYS A 72 -9.68 -1.18 -13.23
N LYS A 73 -9.97 -1.03 -11.95
CA LYS A 73 -9.58 0.15 -11.17
C LYS A 73 -8.06 0.34 -11.12
N VAL A 74 -7.30 -0.76 -10.92
CA VAL A 74 -5.84 -0.67 -10.90
C VAL A 74 -5.28 -0.29 -12.27
N LYS A 75 -5.88 -0.75 -13.39
CA LYS A 75 -5.51 -0.28 -14.73
C LYS A 75 -5.72 1.23 -14.90
N GLU A 76 -6.84 1.75 -14.43
CA GLU A 76 -7.12 3.18 -14.47
C GLU A 76 -6.08 3.98 -13.68
N GLN A 77 -5.75 3.55 -12.46
CA GLN A 77 -4.71 4.19 -11.64
C GLN A 77 -3.31 4.15 -12.28
N VAL A 78 -2.93 3.04 -12.91
CA VAL A 78 -1.65 2.93 -13.64
C VAL A 78 -1.66 3.83 -14.89
N ALA A 79 -2.79 3.92 -15.59
CA ALA A 79 -2.93 4.82 -16.74
C ALA A 79 -2.75 6.29 -16.34
N GLU A 80 -3.35 6.71 -15.24
CA GLU A 80 -3.17 8.07 -14.69
C GLU A 80 -1.69 8.38 -14.38
N LEU A 81 -0.97 7.44 -13.75
CA LEU A 81 0.46 7.59 -13.51
C LEU A 81 1.26 7.73 -14.81
N LYS A 82 0.91 6.95 -15.83
CA LYS A 82 1.53 7.03 -17.16
C LYS A 82 1.28 8.39 -17.82
N GLU A 83 0.07 8.93 -17.72
CA GLU A 83 -0.28 10.27 -18.22
C GLU A 83 0.51 11.37 -17.52
N LEU A 84 0.81 11.21 -16.23
CA LEU A 84 1.67 12.09 -15.45
C LEU A 84 3.16 11.96 -15.80
N GLY A 85 3.53 11.08 -16.71
CA GLY A 85 4.91 10.87 -17.18
C GLY A 85 5.71 9.86 -16.39
N VAL A 86 5.08 9.06 -15.51
CA VAL A 86 5.75 7.95 -14.83
C VAL A 86 6.09 6.86 -15.84
N CYS A 87 7.36 6.59 -16.04
CA CYS A 87 7.87 5.57 -16.97
C CYS A 87 8.38 4.30 -16.27
N HIS A 88 8.62 4.37 -14.96
CA HIS A 88 9.01 3.22 -14.14
C HIS A 88 8.20 3.19 -12.85
N LEU A 89 7.57 2.06 -12.55
CA LEU A 89 6.80 1.83 -11.34
C LEU A 89 7.40 0.66 -10.56
N LEU A 90 7.93 0.94 -9.37
CA LEU A 90 8.35 -0.08 -8.43
C LEU A 90 7.17 -0.45 -7.54
N CYS A 91 6.72 -1.71 -7.63
CA CYS A 91 5.57 -2.20 -6.90
C CYS A 91 5.99 -3.00 -5.68
N GLN A 92 5.63 -2.51 -4.49
CA GLN A 92 5.62 -3.34 -3.30
C GLN A 92 4.29 -4.11 -3.26
N THR A 93 4.35 -5.43 -3.12
CA THR A 93 3.19 -6.33 -3.19
C THR A 93 2.91 -7.08 -1.89
N GLY A 94 3.87 -7.17 -0.98
CA GLY A 94 3.71 -7.82 0.32
C GLY A 94 3.64 -6.79 1.44
N PHE A 95 2.69 -6.95 2.34
CA PHE A 95 2.45 -6.05 3.48
C PHE A 95 2.22 -6.88 4.74
N GLY A 96 3.04 -6.64 5.78
CA GLY A 96 2.83 -7.16 7.12
C GLY A 96 2.56 -8.67 7.19
N ALA A 97 1.51 -9.03 7.89
CA ALA A 97 1.04 -10.40 8.07
C ALA A 97 0.12 -10.91 6.93
N MET A 98 0.20 -10.30 5.74
CA MET A 98 -0.57 -10.75 4.58
C MET A 98 -0.35 -12.23 4.31
N ASP A 99 -1.44 -12.97 4.12
CA ASP A 99 -1.38 -14.36 3.72
C ASP A 99 -0.66 -14.54 2.38
N MET A 100 0.22 -15.55 2.30
CA MET A 100 1.02 -15.82 1.11
C MET A 100 0.15 -16.07 -0.13
N GLN A 101 -0.98 -16.76 0.03
CA GLN A 101 -1.87 -17.05 -1.09
C GLN A 101 -2.58 -15.80 -1.60
N GLN A 102 -2.98 -14.90 -0.70
CA GLN A 102 -3.54 -13.59 -1.06
C GLN A 102 -2.51 -12.74 -1.82
N ASN A 103 -1.28 -12.70 -1.33
CA ASN A 103 -0.20 -11.98 -2.00
C ASN A 103 0.08 -12.55 -3.41
N ILE A 104 0.23 -13.86 -3.54
CA ILE A 104 0.45 -14.52 -4.84
C ILE A 104 -0.72 -14.27 -5.79
N SER A 105 -1.96 -14.35 -5.31
CA SER A 105 -3.16 -14.09 -6.12
C SER A 105 -3.19 -12.66 -6.63
N SER A 106 -2.88 -11.68 -5.76
CA SER A 106 -2.79 -10.28 -6.13
C SER A 106 -1.69 -10.03 -7.17
N MET A 107 -0.48 -10.58 -6.94
CA MET A 107 0.64 -10.47 -7.87
C MET A 107 0.32 -11.09 -9.24
N ARG A 108 -0.34 -12.25 -9.25
CA ARG A 108 -0.74 -12.92 -10.48
C ARG A 108 -1.73 -12.08 -11.26
N ARG A 109 -2.78 -11.57 -10.62
CA ARG A 109 -3.74 -10.67 -11.27
C ARG A 109 -3.06 -9.43 -11.85
N PHE A 110 -2.16 -8.82 -11.09
CA PHE A 110 -1.41 -7.67 -11.58
C PHE A 110 -0.54 -8.03 -12.79
N GLY A 111 0.21 -9.14 -12.72
CA GLY A 111 1.09 -9.59 -13.79
C GLY A 111 0.36 -10.02 -15.06
N GLU A 112 -0.71 -10.79 -14.92
CA GLU A 112 -1.43 -11.39 -16.05
C GLU A 112 -2.50 -10.48 -16.65
N GLU A 113 -3.11 -9.61 -15.83
CA GLU A 113 -4.26 -8.83 -16.25
C GLU A 113 -3.95 -7.33 -16.38
N VAL A 114 -3.06 -6.75 -15.55
CA VAL A 114 -2.75 -5.31 -15.58
C VAL A 114 -1.56 -5.00 -16.49
N ILE A 115 -0.41 -5.61 -16.24
CA ILE A 115 0.84 -5.31 -16.97
C ILE A 115 0.69 -5.39 -18.49
N PRO A 116 0.01 -6.40 -19.08
CA PRO A 116 -0.10 -6.50 -20.54
C PRO A 116 -0.82 -5.32 -21.20
N SER A 117 -1.60 -4.56 -20.44
CA SER A 117 -2.28 -3.37 -20.95
C SER A 117 -1.34 -2.17 -21.16
N PHE A 118 -0.10 -2.24 -20.66
CA PHE A 118 0.88 -1.14 -20.68
C PHE A 118 2.22 -1.52 -21.34
N SER A 119 2.32 -2.74 -21.78
CA SER A 119 3.52 -3.27 -22.44
C SER A 119 3.57 -2.88 -23.90
#